data_741bf53bec15bffb5746f8eb7a618c7d
#
_entry.id   741bf53bec15bffb5746f8eb7a618c7d
#
_cell.length_a   1.000
_cell.length_b   1.000
_cell.length_c   1.000
_cell.angle_alpha   90.00
_cell.angle_beta   90.00
_cell.angle_gamma   90.00
#
_symmetry.space_group_name_H-M   'P 1'
#
loop_
_entity.id
_entity.type
_entity.pdbx_description
1 polymer ?
#
loop_
_entity_poly.entity_id
_entity_poly.type
_entity_poly.pdbx_seq_one_letter_code
_entity_poly.pdbx_strand_id
1 'polypeptide(L)'
;MNFLGSNITPLGMGCWPIGGAMYAGSKSLGYTGSDDITSLATIHVALDHGITLFDTAAAYGAGHSEKLLGQTLRDRPEALVVTKFGVSIDETTKQLSRDPF
;
A
#
# COMPACT_ATOMS: atom_id res chain seq x y z
N MET A 1 1.43 -21.84 -4.61
CA MET A 1 2.71 -21.29 -5.11
C MET A 1 3.60 -20.97 -3.93
N ASN A 2 4.84 -21.37 -3.96
CA ASN A 2 5.79 -21.04 -2.89
C ASN A 2 6.45 -19.70 -3.17
N PHE A 3 6.38 -18.78 -2.21
CA PHE A 3 7.00 -17.45 -2.31
C PHE A 3 7.62 -17.10 -0.95
N LEU A 4 8.93 -16.88 -0.94
CA LEU A 4 9.69 -16.55 0.28
C LEU A 4 9.44 -17.53 1.42
N GLY A 5 9.34 -18.82 1.08
CA GLY A 5 9.11 -19.89 2.07
C GLY A 5 7.66 -20.10 2.47
N SER A 6 6.74 -19.29 1.95
CA SER A 6 5.31 -19.41 2.24
C SER A 6 4.55 -19.94 1.03
N ASN A 7 3.55 -20.77 1.28
CA ASN A 7 2.66 -21.22 0.23
C ASN A 7 1.51 -20.20 0.09
N ILE A 8 1.43 -19.54 -1.06
CA ILE A 8 0.47 -18.48 -1.29
C ILE A 8 -0.38 -18.76 -2.53
N THR A 9 -1.56 -18.16 -2.56
CA THR A 9 -2.37 -18.03 -3.79
C THR A 9 -1.56 -17.21 -4.81
N PRO A 10 -1.49 -17.61 -6.09
CA PRO A 10 -0.68 -16.92 -7.10
C PRO A 10 -1.31 -15.60 -7.58
N LEU A 11 -1.86 -14.83 -6.65
CA LEU A 11 -2.44 -13.50 -6.85
C LEU A 11 -2.03 -12.62 -5.70
N GLY A 12 -1.78 -11.36 -5.98
CA GLY A 12 -1.50 -10.35 -4.96
C GLY A 12 -2.40 -9.14 -5.16
N MET A 13 -2.53 -8.33 -4.13
CA MET A 13 -3.26 -7.07 -4.19
C MET A 13 -2.29 -5.91 -4.38
N GLY A 14 -2.46 -5.15 -5.48
CA GLY A 14 -1.74 -3.89 -5.67
C GLY A 14 -2.38 -2.79 -4.82
N CYS A 15 -1.56 -2.05 -4.09
CA CYS A 15 -2.05 -1.13 -3.07
C CYS A 15 -1.84 0.35 -3.41
N TRP A 16 -1.50 0.67 -4.64
CA TRP A 16 -1.44 2.08 -5.07
C TRP A 16 -2.81 2.75 -4.99
N PRO A 17 -3.90 2.13 -5.45
CA PRO A 17 -5.21 2.79 -5.39
C PRO A 17 -5.71 3.11 -3.98
N ILE A 18 -5.28 2.40 -2.96
CA ILE A 18 -5.72 2.68 -1.59
C ILE A 18 -4.90 3.79 -0.92
N GLY A 19 -3.82 4.24 -1.54
CA GLY A 19 -2.95 5.26 -0.96
C GLY A 19 -3.58 6.65 -0.94
N GLY A 20 -4.46 6.95 -1.88
CA GLY A 20 -5.03 8.28 -1.98
C GLY A 20 -4.09 9.28 -2.64
N ALA A 21 -4.25 10.53 -2.28
CA ALA A 21 -3.53 11.63 -2.92
C ALA A 21 -2.03 11.59 -2.69
N MET A 22 -1.27 11.89 -3.73
CA MET A 22 0.16 12.14 -3.65
C MET A 22 0.56 13.04 -4.82
N TYR A 23 1.63 13.83 -4.65
CA TYR A 23 2.00 14.86 -5.61
C TYR A 23 3.52 14.91 -5.83
N ALA A 24 3.91 15.28 -7.05
CA ALA A 24 5.27 15.68 -7.37
C ALA A 24 5.17 17.13 -7.87
N GLY A 25 5.49 18.08 -6.99
CA GLY A 25 5.22 19.50 -7.24
C GLY A 25 3.72 19.75 -7.38
N SER A 26 3.30 20.30 -8.51
CA SER A 26 1.87 20.54 -8.81
C SER A 26 1.21 19.34 -9.48
N LYS A 27 1.97 18.30 -9.83
CA LYS A 27 1.44 17.14 -10.56
C LYS A 27 0.82 16.14 -9.60
N SER A 28 -0.45 15.81 -9.81
CA SER A 28 -1.14 14.77 -9.07
C SER A 28 -0.75 13.39 -9.63
N LEU A 29 -0.29 12.51 -8.75
CA LEU A 29 0.14 11.16 -9.12
C LEU A 29 -0.70 10.07 -8.47
N GLY A 30 -1.49 10.42 -7.46
CA GLY A 30 -2.24 9.45 -6.70
C GLY A 30 -3.67 9.27 -7.19
N TYR A 31 -4.40 8.47 -6.45
CA TYR A 31 -5.81 8.19 -6.70
C TYR A 31 -6.66 9.12 -5.84
N THR A 32 -7.37 10.05 -6.48
CA THR A 32 -8.20 11.02 -5.78
C THR A 32 -9.56 10.42 -5.50
N GLY A 33 -10.21 9.96 -5.01
CA GLY A 33 -11.52 9.34 -4.81
C GLY A 33 -11.45 8.12 -3.91
N SER A 34 -10.26 7.79 -3.43
CA SER A 34 -10.10 6.71 -2.47
C SER A 34 -10.63 7.14 -1.10
N ASP A 35 -11.33 6.24 -0.43
CA ASP A 35 -11.70 6.45 0.96
C ASP A 35 -11.26 5.24 1.80
N ASP A 36 -10.89 5.51 3.05
CA ASP A 36 -10.27 4.51 3.90
C ASP A 36 -11.24 3.38 4.29
N ILE A 37 -12.51 3.68 4.43
CA ILE A 37 -13.51 2.67 4.78
C ILE A 37 -13.58 1.62 3.67
N THR A 38 -13.70 2.07 2.42
CA THR A 38 -13.72 1.17 1.25
C THR A 38 -12.39 0.45 1.09
N SER A 39 -11.29 1.15 1.30
CA SER A 39 -9.94 0.55 1.18
C SER A 39 -9.73 -0.55 2.20
N LEU A 40 -10.10 -0.33 3.47
CA LEU A 40 -10.00 -1.35 4.51
C LEU A 40 -10.89 -2.55 4.20
N ALA A 41 -12.12 -2.30 3.73
CA ALA A 41 -13.02 -3.37 3.32
C ALA A 41 -12.42 -4.19 2.17
N THR A 42 -11.77 -3.53 1.20
CA THR A 42 -11.13 -4.21 0.07
C THR A 42 -10.00 -5.13 0.53
N ILE A 43 -9.19 -4.68 1.47
CA ILE A 43 -8.12 -5.52 2.04
C ILE A 43 -8.73 -6.75 2.71
N HIS A 44 -9.79 -6.59 3.49
CA HIS A 44 -10.46 -7.70 4.15
C HIS A 44 -11.08 -8.69 3.15
N VAL A 45 -11.68 -8.20 2.07
CA VAL A 45 -12.21 -9.05 1.01
C VAL A 45 -11.08 -9.87 0.37
N ALA A 46 -9.94 -9.24 0.11
CA ALA A 46 -8.78 -9.94 -0.44
C ALA A 46 -8.33 -11.08 0.49
N LEU A 47 -8.20 -10.80 1.79
CA LEU A 47 -7.83 -11.80 2.79
C LEU A 47 -8.85 -12.94 2.83
N ASP A 48 -10.14 -12.63 2.80
CA ASP A 48 -11.21 -13.63 2.85
C ASP A 48 -11.20 -14.56 1.63
N HIS A 49 -10.63 -14.10 0.52
CA HIS A 49 -10.47 -14.90 -0.70
C HIS A 49 -9.08 -15.54 -0.84
N GLY A 50 -8.30 -15.55 0.24
CA GLY A 50 -7.01 -16.21 0.27
C GLY A 50 -5.85 -15.41 -0.32
N ILE A 51 -6.04 -14.14 -0.63
CA ILE A 51 -4.95 -13.26 -1.10
C ILE A 51 -4.21 -12.76 0.14
N THR A 52 -2.92 -13.12 0.23
CA THR A 52 -2.07 -12.76 1.38
C THR A 52 -0.85 -11.94 0.98
N LEU A 53 -0.64 -11.70 -0.32
CA LEU A 53 0.47 -10.88 -0.81
C LEU A 53 -0.05 -9.49 -1.16
N PHE A 54 0.57 -8.46 -0.55
CA PHE A 54 0.19 -7.06 -0.74
C PHE A 54 1.40 -6.28 -1.23
N ASP A 55 1.28 -5.66 -2.41
CA ASP A 55 2.35 -4.87 -3.02
C ASP A 55 2.07 -3.39 -2.83
N THR A 56 2.94 -2.72 -2.08
CA THR A 56 2.80 -1.31 -1.74
C THR A 56 4.12 -0.56 -1.96
N ALA A 57 4.16 0.69 -1.57
CA ALA A 57 5.36 1.52 -1.59
C ALA A 57 5.20 2.65 -0.58
N ALA A 58 6.33 3.13 -0.07
CA ALA A 58 6.34 4.33 0.78
C ALA A 58 5.72 5.53 0.06
N ALA A 59 5.90 5.61 -1.27
CA ALA A 59 5.36 6.70 -2.08
C ALA A 59 3.82 6.70 -2.17
N TYR A 60 3.17 5.55 -2.05
CA TYR A 60 1.73 5.45 -2.28
C TYR A 60 0.93 6.24 -1.24
N GLY A 61 0.37 7.38 -1.66
CA GLY A 61 -0.28 8.31 -0.76
C GLY A 61 0.66 8.91 0.26
N ALA A 62 1.96 8.97 -0.06
CA ALA A 62 3.00 9.48 0.85
C ALA A 62 2.91 8.82 2.23
N GLY A 63 2.92 7.51 2.25
CA GLY A 63 2.89 6.69 3.46
C GLY A 63 1.52 6.15 3.85
N HIS A 64 0.46 6.63 3.22
CA HIS A 64 -0.91 6.27 3.64
C HIS A 64 -1.25 4.81 3.35
N SER A 65 -0.84 4.28 2.20
CA SER A 65 -1.07 2.87 1.86
C SER A 65 -0.40 1.94 2.88
N GLU A 66 0.85 2.22 3.24
CA GLU A 66 1.56 1.43 4.25
C GLU A 66 0.85 1.47 5.61
N LYS A 67 0.31 2.63 5.98
CA LYS A 67 -0.43 2.77 7.25
C LYS A 67 -1.71 1.94 7.27
N LEU A 68 -2.47 1.97 6.18
CA LEU A 68 -3.70 1.17 6.09
C LEU A 68 -3.39 -0.33 6.17
N LEU A 69 -2.36 -0.78 5.47
CA LEU A 69 -1.93 -2.18 5.55
C LEU A 69 -1.45 -2.54 6.95
N GLY A 70 -0.69 -1.66 7.59
CA GLY A 70 -0.22 -1.88 8.95
C GLY A 70 -1.36 -2.05 9.94
N GLN A 71 -2.41 -1.24 9.84
CA GLN A 71 -3.59 -1.37 10.69
C GLN A 71 -4.32 -2.69 10.46
N THR A 72 -4.46 -3.10 9.19
CA THR A 72 -5.29 -4.24 8.82
C THR A 72 -4.58 -5.57 9.01
N LEU A 73 -3.26 -5.61 8.75
CA LEU A 73 -2.50 -6.86 8.73
C LEU A 73 -1.79 -7.17 10.04
N ARG A 74 -1.95 -6.32 11.04
CA ARG A 74 -1.25 -6.47 12.33
C ARG A 74 -1.43 -7.87 12.94
N ASP A 75 -2.63 -8.40 12.89
CA ASP A 75 -2.98 -9.69 13.48
C ASP A 75 -3.10 -10.80 12.43
N ARG A 76 -2.48 -10.61 11.28
CA ARG A 76 -2.54 -11.56 10.16
C ARG A 76 -1.12 -12.00 9.78
N PRO A 77 -0.53 -12.94 10.53
CA PRO A 77 0.86 -13.35 10.30
C PRO A 77 1.10 -14.02 8.95
N GLU A 78 0.05 -14.51 8.29
CA GLU A 78 0.14 -15.09 6.95
C GLU A 78 0.36 -14.05 5.87
N ALA A 79 0.08 -12.76 6.15
CA ALA A 79 0.20 -11.71 5.15
C ALA A 79 1.66 -11.38 4.86
N LEU A 80 1.99 -11.21 3.58
CA LEU A 80 3.30 -10.78 3.10
C LEU A 80 3.15 -9.41 2.45
N VAL A 81 4.00 -8.48 2.85
CA VAL A 81 3.99 -7.13 2.31
C VAL A 81 5.29 -6.87 1.57
N VAL A 82 5.17 -6.49 0.29
CA VAL A 82 6.30 -6.01 -0.50
C VAL A 82 6.18 -4.50 -0.57
N THR A 83 7.20 -3.79 -0.16
CA THR A 83 7.23 -2.34 -0.24
C THR A 83 8.51 -1.83 -0.88
N LYS A 84 8.54 -0.55 -1.21
CA LYS A 84 9.63 0.08 -1.95
C LYS A 84 10.02 1.37 -1.26
N PHE A 85 11.29 1.74 -1.39
CA PHE A 85 11.82 2.97 -0.82
C PHE A 85 12.69 3.69 -1.86
N GLY A 86 13.21 4.85 -1.53
CA GLY A 86 14.08 5.62 -2.42
C GLY A 86 13.53 6.99 -2.80
N VAL A 87 12.34 7.31 -2.31
CA VAL A 87 11.68 8.61 -2.52
C VAL A 87 11.41 9.22 -1.15
N SER A 88 11.78 10.50 -0.97
CA SER A 88 11.40 11.24 0.23
C SER A 88 9.93 11.59 0.15
N ILE A 89 9.24 11.49 1.27
CA ILE A 89 7.81 11.78 1.36
C ILE A 89 7.56 12.82 2.45
N ASP A 90 6.56 13.67 2.22
CA ASP A 90 5.99 14.54 3.23
C ASP A 90 4.55 14.10 3.48
N GLU A 91 4.30 13.49 4.61
CA GLU A 91 2.98 12.93 4.92
C GLU A 91 1.90 14.00 5.08
N THR A 92 2.29 15.22 5.46
CA THR A 92 1.35 16.33 5.64
C THR A 92 0.90 16.92 4.31
N THR A 93 1.85 17.22 3.42
CA THR A 93 1.55 17.83 2.12
C THR A 93 1.29 16.82 1.03
N LYS A 94 1.60 15.54 1.29
CA LYS A 94 1.54 14.45 0.31
C LYS A 94 2.52 14.65 -0.86
N GLN A 95 3.59 15.39 -0.63
CA GLN A 95 4.63 15.64 -1.64
C GLN A 95 5.66 14.53 -1.65
N LEU A 96 6.10 14.19 -2.86
CA LEU A 96 7.19 13.26 -3.11
C LEU A 96 8.39 14.02 -3.65
N SER A 97 9.59 13.56 -3.31
CA SER A 97 10.84 14.12 -3.82
C SER A 97 11.84 13.00 -4.06
N ARG A 98 12.65 13.13 -5.11
CA ARG A 98 13.76 12.21 -5.38
C ARG A 98 15.03 12.62 -4.66
N ASP A 99 15.01 13.70 -3.93
CA ASP A 99 16.17 14.11 -3.16
C ASP A 99 16.47 13.07 -2.08
N PRO A 100 17.75 12.83 -1.77
CA PRO A 100 18.11 11.90 -0.70
C PRO A 100 17.51 12.33 0.64
N PHE A 101 17.20 11.34 1.43
CA PHE A 101 16.64 11.57 2.77
C PHE A 101 17.63 12.31 3.67
#